data_12a7aca7a319b9256bb541d26ab97392
#
_entry.id   12a7aca7a319b9256bb541d26ab97392
#
_cell.length_a   1.000
_cell.length_b   1.000
_cell.length_c   1.000
_cell.angle_alpha   90.00
_cell.angle_beta   90.00
_cell.angle_gamma   90.00
#
_symmetry.space_group_name_H-M   'P 1'
#
loop_
_entity.id
_entity.type
_entity.pdbx_description
1 polymer ?
#
loop_
_entity_poly.entity_id
_entity_poly.type
_entity_poly.pdbx_seq_one_letter_code
_entity_poly.pdbx_strand_id
1 'polypeptide(L)'
;MKITFLIGNGFDINLGLKTKYKDFVNHYKQINYEENTFIDEKNLNEEKQKKEHIDKFKKHINENIEMWSNGELALGKYTNELSEGEGDIFSVCLTNFGDELSKYLIEQETHIDYNFNKEQIIKSFNRLINIPNSFSRAENNALINIYDFFKDENYGFEFINFNYTKTLENCIEQLDSKILNSHFYYSEKDEYISDNIYHIHGDVEGMILGVNDTTQISNMDIFNCEFGDIYLNSFLKEYNNKLFGKQIEEEVISLLDSSRIIYIYGMSIGGTDKRWWERLCEWLNIDDMRRLIIYQRQKYKNSSIPIYKRVSERKVKNLLLSYGNFNEEERKLLEDRIYITNDNIFKDIENIAEFE
;
A
#
# COMPACT_ATOMS: atom_id res chain seq x y z
N MET A 1 2.64 24.81 -0.01
CA MET A 1 3.46 23.65 -0.42
C MET A 1 2.77 22.37 -0.02
N LYS A 2 2.76 21.31 -0.85
CA LYS A 2 2.17 20.00 -0.50
C LYS A 2 3.26 18.95 -0.27
N ILE A 3 3.06 18.15 0.77
CA ILE A 3 3.88 16.98 1.13
C ILE A 3 2.94 15.78 1.12
N THR A 4 3.12 14.85 0.18
CA THR A 4 2.20 13.73 0.02
C THR A 4 2.84 12.44 0.53
N PHE A 5 2.10 11.74 1.39
CA PHE A 5 2.49 10.44 1.94
C PHE A 5 1.81 9.31 1.17
N LEU A 6 2.61 8.39 0.64
CA LEU A 6 2.15 7.11 0.13
C LEU A 6 2.29 6.09 1.26
N ILE A 7 1.16 5.63 1.77
CA ILE A 7 1.10 4.74 2.93
C ILE A 7 0.75 3.33 2.46
N GLY A 8 1.61 2.36 2.78
CA GLY A 8 1.37 0.95 2.51
C GLY A 8 1.28 0.12 3.79
N ASN A 9 1.14 -1.19 3.63
CA ASN A 9 0.87 -2.14 4.72
C ASN A 9 1.89 -2.11 5.88
N GLY A 10 3.06 -1.53 5.66
CA GLY A 10 4.02 -1.29 6.75
C GLY A 10 3.50 -0.34 7.82
N PHE A 11 2.47 0.48 7.54
CA PHE A 11 1.79 1.30 8.54
C PHE A 11 1.01 0.41 9.52
N ASP A 12 0.17 -0.49 9.02
CA ASP A 12 -0.58 -1.45 9.84
C ASP A 12 0.35 -2.34 10.66
N ILE A 13 1.42 -2.83 10.02
CA ILE A 13 2.45 -3.63 10.71
C ILE A 13 3.16 -2.81 11.78
N ASN A 14 3.34 -1.50 11.59
CA ASN A 14 3.89 -0.61 12.61
C ASN A 14 2.96 -0.47 13.81
N LEU A 15 1.65 -0.42 13.58
CA LEU A 15 0.64 -0.43 14.64
C LEU A 15 0.61 -1.77 15.42
N GLY A 16 1.21 -2.83 14.89
CA GLY A 16 1.27 -4.18 15.47
C GLY A 16 0.27 -5.15 14.85
N LEU A 17 -0.51 -4.74 13.85
CA LEU A 17 -1.51 -5.59 13.20
C LEU A 17 -0.88 -6.70 12.35
N LYS A 18 -1.61 -7.81 12.19
CA LYS A 18 -1.20 -8.97 11.39
C LYS A 18 -1.81 -8.91 9.99
N THR A 19 -1.54 -7.86 9.24
CA THR A 19 -2.16 -7.57 7.93
C THR A 19 -1.34 -8.03 6.72
N LYS A 20 -0.26 -8.81 6.90
CA LYS A 20 0.46 -9.41 5.77
C LYS A 20 -0.37 -10.50 5.12
N TYR A 21 -0.27 -10.66 3.79
CA TYR A 21 -0.90 -11.79 3.11
C TYR A 21 -0.53 -13.15 3.74
N LYS A 22 0.71 -13.32 4.22
CA LYS A 22 1.13 -14.55 4.90
C LYS A 22 0.33 -14.80 6.20
N ASP A 23 0.00 -13.74 6.94
CA ASP A 23 -0.80 -13.85 8.16
C ASP A 23 -2.23 -14.23 7.81
N PHE A 24 -2.82 -13.55 6.82
CA PHE A 24 -4.16 -13.85 6.33
C PHE A 24 -4.27 -15.28 5.77
N VAL A 25 -3.39 -15.74 4.89
CA VAL A 25 -3.50 -17.10 4.32
C VAL A 25 -3.30 -18.19 5.37
N ASN A 26 -2.57 -17.93 6.46
CA ASN A 26 -2.49 -18.84 7.60
C ASN A 26 -3.82 -18.94 8.36
N HIS A 27 -4.58 -17.87 8.42
CA HIS A 27 -5.94 -17.83 8.97
C HIS A 27 -6.93 -18.46 7.97
N TYR A 28 -6.93 -18.02 6.71
CA TYR A 28 -7.86 -18.44 5.67
C TYR A 28 -7.93 -19.95 5.46
N LYS A 29 -6.80 -20.65 5.49
CA LYS A 29 -6.77 -22.11 5.35
C LYS A 29 -7.45 -22.88 6.49
N GLN A 30 -7.70 -22.22 7.62
CA GLN A 30 -8.34 -22.83 8.80
C GLN A 30 -9.84 -22.56 8.85
N ILE A 31 -10.33 -21.59 8.08
CA ILE A 31 -11.76 -21.26 8.02
C ILE A 31 -12.48 -22.35 7.22
N ASN A 32 -13.58 -22.87 7.77
CA ASN A 32 -14.48 -23.73 7.02
C ASN A 32 -15.37 -22.87 6.14
N TYR A 33 -15.63 -23.31 4.91
CA TYR A 33 -16.62 -22.67 4.06
C TYR A 33 -18.01 -22.85 4.68
N GLU A 34 -18.65 -21.74 5.00
CA GLU A 34 -20.03 -21.75 5.49
C GLU A 34 -20.98 -21.87 4.30
N GLU A 35 -21.64 -23.03 4.19
CA GLU A 35 -22.70 -23.22 3.20
C GLU A 35 -23.87 -22.31 3.54
N ASN A 36 -24.42 -21.62 2.53
CA ASN A 36 -25.62 -20.83 2.74
C ASN A 36 -26.82 -21.75 3.06
N THR A 37 -27.25 -21.76 4.31
CA THR A 37 -28.29 -22.67 4.82
C THR A 37 -29.72 -22.31 4.38
N PHE A 38 -29.92 -21.20 3.69
CA PHE A 38 -31.24 -20.72 3.20
C PHE A 38 -31.45 -21.00 1.71
N ILE A 39 -30.89 -22.07 1.18
CA ILE A 39 -30.93 -22.38 -0.26
C ILE A 39 -32.00 -23.44 -0.55
N ASP A 40 -32.81 -23.19 -1.61
CA ASP A 40 -33.72 -24.16 -2.17
C ASP A 40 -32.94 -25.40 -2.69
N GLU A 41 -33.56 -26.59 -2.64
CA GLU A 41 -32.94 -27.86 -3.08
C GLU A 41 -32.29 -27.80 -4.49
N LYS A 42 -32.76 -26.91 -5.37
CA LYS A 42 -32.18 -26.70 -6.71
C LYS A 42 -30.78 -26.11 -6.69
N ASN A 43 -30.48 -25.26 -5.73
CA ASN A 43 -29.18 -24.57 -5.63
C ASN A 43 -28.17 -25.32 -4.73
N LEU A 44 -28.61 -26.39 -4.06
CA LEU A 44 -27.76 -27.17 -3.16
C LEU A 44 -26.56 -27.82 -3.87
N ASN A 45 -26.74 -28.23 -5.14
CA ASN A 45 -25.65 -28.82 -5.94
C ASN A 45 -24.62 -27.77 -6.33
N GLU A 46 -25.02 -26.55 -6.67
CA GLU A 46 -24.11 -25.45 -7.00
C GLU A 46 -23.27 -25.06 -5.79
N GLU A 47 -23.87 -24.97 -4.61
CA GLU A 47 -23.14 -24.66 -3.37
C GLU A 47 -22.12 -25.74 -2.99
N LYS A 48 -22.47 -27.02 -3.19
CA LYS A 48 -21.51 -28.12 -2.99
C LYS A 48 -20.34 -28.03 -3.94
N GLN A 49 -20.57 -27.69 -5.21
CA GLN A 49 -19.51 -27.48 -6.20
C GLN A 49 -18.61 -26.30 -5.83
N LYS A 50 -19.19 -25.17 -5.44
CA LYS A 50 -18.42 -24.00 -4.94
C LYS A 50 -17.53 -24.39 -3.78
N LYS A 51 -18.06 -25.11 -2.79
CA LYS A 51 -17.28 -25.62 -1.67
C LYS A 51 -16.11 -26.48 -2.11
N GLU A 52 -16.34 -27.43 -3.01
CA GLU A 52 -15.27 -28.30 -3.54
C GLU A 52 -14.15 -27.47 -4.22
N HIS A 53 -14.49 -26.44 -4.97
CA HIS A 53 -13.51 -25.55 -5.61
C HIS A 53 -12.72 -24.73 -4.59
N ILE A 54 -13.41 -24.16 -3.60
CA ILE A 54 -12.77 -23.41 -2.50
C ILE A 54 -11.86 -24.32 -1.67
N ASP A 55 -12.26 -25.55 -1.38
CA ASP A 55 -11.44 -26.51 -0.63
C ASP A 55 -10.18 -26.92 -1.43
N LYS A 56 -10.29 -27.10 -2.75
CA LYS A 56 -9.13 -27.33 -3.63
C LYS A 56 -8.19 -26.10 -3.65
N PHE A 57 -8.75 -24.91 -3.71
CA PHE A 57 -7.99 -23.66 -3.67
C PHE A 57 -7.24 -23.50 -2.34
N LYS A 58 -7.89 -23.74 -1.21
CA LYS A 58 -7.26 -23.73 0.12
C LYS A 58 -6.16 -24.78 0.26
N LYS A 59 -6.36 -25.97 -0.33
CA LYS A 59 -5.33 -27.01 -0.38
C LYS A 59 -4.11 -26.53 -1.17
N HIS A 60 -4.31 -25.94 -2.34
CA HIS A 60 -3.22 -25.34 -3.14
C HIS A 60 -2.46 -24.26 -2.36
N ILE A 61 -3.17 -23.36 -1.66
CA ILE A 61 -2.55 -22.36 -0.78
C ILE A 61 -1.66 -23.01 0.28
N ASN A 62 -2.16 -24.06 0.94
CA ASN A 62 -1.42 -24.75 2.00
C ASN A 62 -0.15 -25.45 1.48
N GLU A 63 -0.20 -26.01 0.28
CA GLU A 63 0.94 -26.69 -0.36
C GLU A 63 1.99 -25.69 -0.89
N ASN A 64 1.60 -24.43 -1.15
CA ASN A 64 2.43 -23.40 -1.78
C ASN A 64 2.55 -22.11 -0.95
N ILE A 65 2.54 -22.20 0.38
CA ILE A 65 2.38 -21.06 1.32
C ILE A 65 3.37 -19.91 1.09
N GLU A 66 4.60 -20.21 0.67
CA GLU A 66 5.62 -19.19 0.42
C GLU A 66 5.31 -18.33 -0.82
N MET A 67 4.60 -18.88 -1.80
CA MET A 67 4.13 -18.13 -2.98
C MET A 67 3.10 -17.06 -2.58
N TRP A 68 2.31 -17.31 -1.55
CA TRP A 68 1.23 -16.46 -1.05
C TRP A 68 1.70 -15.31 -0.15
N SER A 69 3.01 -15.08 -0.06
CA SER A 69 3.55 -13.85 0.55
C SER A 69 3.17 -12.58 -0.22
N ASN A 70 2.82 -12.71 -1.50
CA ASN A 70 2.17 -11.69 -2.33
C ASN A 70 0.90 -12.31 -2.92
N GLY A 71 -0.24 -12.08 -2.26
CA GLY A 71 -1.51 -12.73 -2.59
C GLY A 71 -1.99 -12.45 -4.01
N GLU A 72 -1.83 -11.23 -4.51
CA GLU A 72 -2.29 -10.83 -5.83
C GLU A 72 -1.52 -11.55 -6.96
N LEU A 73 -0.18 -11.57 -6.87
CA LEU A 73 0.64 -12.33 -7.83
C LEU A 73 0.42 -13.84 -7.69
N ALA A 74 0.12 -14.32 -6.48
CA ALA A 74 -0.19 -15.73 -6.26
C ALA A 74 -1.52 -16.12 -6.90
N LEU A 75 -2.53 -15.26 -6.85
CA LEU A 75 -3.79 -15.45 -7.57
C LEU A 75 -3.56 -15.54 -9.09
N GLY A 76 -2.73 -14.66 -9.65
CA GLY A 76 -2.37 -14.73 -11.07
C GLY A 76 -1.65 -16.03 -11.45
N LYS A 77 -0.82 -16.58 -10.56
CA LYS A 77 -0.16 -17.88 -10.76
C LYS A 77 -1.10 -19.06 -10.57
N TYR A 78 -2.08 -18.94 -9.67
CA TYR A 78 -3.07 -19.99 -9.43
C TYR A 78 -3.88 -20.34 -10.69
N THR A 79 -4.00 -19.41 -11.63
CA THR A 79 -4.66 -19.72 -12.93
C THR A 79 -4.05 -20.92 -13.65
N ASN A 80 -2.78 -21.28 -13.38
CA ASN A 80 -2.16 -22.51 -13.94
C ASN A 80 -2.74 -23.84 -13.40
N GLU A 81 -3.41 -23.79 -12.27
CA GLU A 81 -4.05 -24.97 -11.66
C GLU A 81 -5.43 -25.24 -12.24
N LEU A 82 -5.90 -24.35 -13.12
CA LEU A 82 -7.21 -24.39 -13.74
C LEU A 82 -7.09 -24.74 -15.22
N SER A 83 -8.13 -25.40 -15.75
CA SER A 83 -8.23 -25.79 -17.16
C SER A 83 -8.80 -24.65 -18.01
N GLU A 84 -8.71 -24.80 -19.32
CA GLU A 84 -9.38 -23.92 -20.28
C GLU A 84 -10.88 -23.83 -19.99
N GLY A 85 -11.39 -22.61 -19.95
CA GLY A 85 -12.80 -22.31 -19.71
C GLY A 85 -13.26 -22.27 -18.25
N GLU A 86 -12.38 -22.50 -17.26
CA GLU A 86 -12.70 -22.50 -15.83
C GLU A 86 -12.63 -21.10 -15.16
N GLY A 87 -12.94 -20.04 -15.91
CA GLY A 87 -12.96 -18.67 -15.40
C GLY A 87 -14.01 -18.43 -14.31
N ASP A 88 -15.13 -19.12 -14.37
CA ASP A 88 -16.16 -19.11 -13.33
C ASP A 88 -15.66 -19.70 -12.00
N ILE A 89 -14.92 -20.81 -12.04
CA ILE A 89 -14.27 -21.42 -10.88
C ILE A 89 -13.26 -20.44 -10.26
N PHE A 90 -12.43 -19.82 -11.11
CA PHE A 90 -11.49 -18.79 -10.67
C PHE A 90 -12.22 -17.63 -9.96
N SER A 91 -13.33 -17.17 -10.54
CA SER A 91 -14.14 -16.08 -9.98
C SER A 91 -14.71 -16.44 -8.60
N VAL A 92 -15.21 -17.67 -8.41
CA VAL A 92 -15.68 -18.17 -7.11
C VAL A 92 -14.56 -18.15 -6.07
N CYS A 93 -13.37 -18.64 -6.43
CA CYS A 93 -12.21 -18.65 -5.53
C CYS A 93 -11.75 -17.23 -5.19
N LEU A 94 -11.67 -16.34 -6.18
CA LEU A 94 -11.29 -14.94 -6.01
C LEU A 94 -12.25 -14.18 -5.08
N THR A 95 -13.56 -14.35 -5.32
CA THR A 95 -14.60 -13.72 -4.49
C THR A 95 -14.52 -14.19 -3.05
N ASN A 96 -14.47 -15.52 -2.82
CA ASN A 96 -14.35 -16.04 -1.46
C ASN A 96 -13.06 -15.58 -0.75
N PHE A 97 -11.94 -15.54 -1.48
CA PHE A 97 -10.68 -15.04 -0.93
C PHE A 97 -10.77 -13.56 -0.54
N GLY A 98 -11.40 -12.72 -1.36
CA GLY A 98 -11.62 -11.30 -1.11
C GLY A 98 -12.54 -11.06 0.09
N ASP A 99 -13.68 -11.78 0.14
CA ASP A 99 -14.65 -11.66 1.25
C ASP A 99 -14.03 -12.05 2.60
N GLU A 100 -13.28 -13.14 2.63
CA GLU A 100 -12.60 -13.58 3.86
C GLU A 100 -11.42 -12.67 4.22
N LEU A 101 -10.72 -12.09 3.24
CA LEU A 101 -9.69 -11.08 3.48
C LEU A 101 -10.30 -9.82 4.10
N SER A 102 -11.44 -9.36 3.57
CA SER A 102 -12.17 -8.20 4.12
C SER A 102 -12.54 -8.44 5.60
N LYS A 103 -13.19 -9.57 5.90
CA LYS A 103 -13.56 -9.94 7.27
C LYS A 103 -12.35 -9.98 8.20
N TYR A 104 -11.26 -10.60 7.73
CA TYR A 104 -10.02 -10.71 8.50
C TYR A 104 -9.41 -9.35 8.81
N LEU A 105 -9.36 -8.44 7.82
CA LEU A 105 -8.81 -7.11 8.02
C LEU A 105 -9.67 -6.26 8.96
N ILE A 106 -11.01 -6.35 8.85
CA ILE A 106 -11.93 -5.70 9.80
C ILE A 106 -11.67 -6.20 11.23
N GLU A 107 -11.50 -7.52 11.41
CA GLU A 107 -11.15 -8.09 12.72
C GLU A 107 -9.80 -7.54 13.22
N GLN A 108 -8.79 -7.47 12.35
CA GLN A 108 -7.49 -6.90 12.75
C GLN A 108 -7.62 -5.45 13.24
N GLU A 109 -8.44 -4.61 12.61
CA GLU A 109 -8.65 -3.22 13.02
C GLU A 109 -9.24 -3.10 14.42
N THR A 110 -10.03 -4.08 14.90
CA THR A 110 -10.62 -4.07 16.24
C THR A 110 -9.60 -4.21 17.38
N HIS A 111 -8.38 -4.66 17.08
CA HIS A 111 -7.30 -4.79 18.07
C HIS A 111 -6.67 -3.46 18.49
N ILE A 112 -7.11 -2.33 17.93
CA ILE A 112 -6.60 -1.00 18.30
C ILE A 112 -7.67 -0.21 19.04
N ASP A 113 -7.39 0.16 20.28
CA ASP A 113 -8.15 1.19 20.99
C ASP A 113 -7.56 2.57 20.66
N TYR A 114 -8.15 3.22 19.66
CA TYR A 114 -7.71 4.54 19.20
C TYR A 114 -7.89 5.63 20.25
N ASN A 115 -8.93 5.54 21.10
CA ASN A 115 -9.19 6.50 22.17
C ASN A 115 -8.15 6.39 23.27
N PHE A 116 -7.80 5.18 23.68
CA PHE A 116 -6.75 4.93 24.67
C PHE A 116 -5.38 5.41 24.17
N ASN A 117 -5.10 5.24 22.88
CA ASN A 117 -3.82 5.60 22.25
C ASN A 117 -3.81 7.02 21.66
N LYS A 118 -4.81 7.86 21.93
CA LYS A 118 -4.97 9.19 21.32
C LYS A 118 -3.73 10.08 21.48
N GLU A 119 -3.11 10.14 22.64
CA GLU A 119 -1.93 10.98 22.89
C GLU A 119 -0.73 10.55 22.02
N GLN A 120 -0.51 9.23 21.90
CA GLN A 120 0.56 8.67 21.07
C GLN A 120 0.31 8.97 19.59
N ILE A 121 -0.96 8.88 19.15
CA ILE A 121 -1.37 9.18 17.79
C ILE A 121 -1.10 10.66 17.49
N ILE A 122 -1.59 11.59 18.29
CA ILE A 122 -1.35 13.03 18.14
C ILE A 122 0.15 13.32 18.08
N LYS A 123 0.92 12.74 18.99
CA LYS A 123 2.39 12.92 19.02
C LYS A 123 3.07 12.40 17.76
N SER A 124 2.61 11.29 17.20
CA SER A 124 3.12 10.73 15.95
C SER A 124 2.87 11.65 14.77
N PHE A 125 1.63 12.13 14.63
CA PHE A 125 1.27 13.03 13.52
C PHE A 125 1.96 14.39 13.63
N ASN A 126 2.20 14.90 14.82
CA ASN A 126 3.01 16.10 15.03
C ASN A 126 4.47 15.95 14.57
N ARG A 127 4.96 14.72 14.33
CA ARG A 127 6.31 14.50 13.77
C ARG A 127 6.39 14.68 12.26
N LEU A 128 5.26 14.70 11.54
CA LEU A 128 5.24 14.85 10.09
C LEU A 128 5.94 16.13 9.61
N ILE A 129 5.92 17.16 10.46
CA ILE A 129 6.60 18.43 10.22
C ILE A 129 8.13 18.37 10.40
N ASN A 130 8.65 17.34 11.07
CA ASN A 130 10.07 17.25 11.37
C ASN A 130 10.84 16.55 10.24
N ILE A 131 11.92 17.17 9.79
CA ILE A 131 12.86 16.53 8.88
C ILE A 131 13.52 15.35 9.62
N PRO A 132 13.52 14.14 9.03
CA PRO A 132 14.17 12.98 9.64
C PRO A 132 15.64 13.23 9.95
N ASN A 133 16.06 12.90 11.16
CA ASN A 133 17.45 13.12 11.63
C ASN A 133 18.48 12.15 11.01
N SER A 134 18.01 11.16 10.26
CA SER A 134 18.88 10.13 9.64
C SER A 134 19.56 10.58 8.35
N PHE A 135 19.23 11.76 7.84
CA PHE A 135 19.79 12.29 6.61
C PHE A 135 21.21 12.85 6.78
N SER A 136 21.96 12.83 5.69
CA SER A 136 23.24 13.52 5.62
C SER A 136 23.04 15.05 5.73
N ARG A 137 24.12 15.77 6.09
CA ARG A 137 24.07 17.24 6.15
C ARG A 137 23.65 17.88 4.80
N ALA A 138 24.07 17.29 3.68
CA ALA A 138 23.74 17.78 2.35
C ALA A 138 22.24 17.61 2.05
N GLU A 139 21.68 16.41 2.34
CA GLU A 139 20.25 16.13 2.17
C GLU A 139 19.38 17.02 3.07
N ASN A 140 19.77 17.20 4.34
CA ASN A 140 19.09 18.11 5.25
C ASN A 140 19.09 19.56 4.74
N ASN A 141 20.24 20.06 4.29
CA ASN A 141 20.33 21.42 3.74
C ASN A 141 19.45 21.56 2.48
N ALA A 142 19.40 20.54 1.63
CA ALA A 142 18.56 20.59 0.43
C ALA A 142 17.06 20.63 0.79
N LEU A 143 16.62 19.88 1.81
CA LEU A 143 15.23 19.95 2.30
C LEU A 143 14.94 21.32 2.94
N ILE A 144 15.82 21.82 3.78
CA ILE A 144 15.69 23.15 4.41
C ILE A 144 15.53 24.22 3.33
N ASN A 145 16.34 24.20 2.26
CA ASN A 145 16.22 25.16 1.16
C ASN A 145 14.86 25.08 0.46
N ILE A 146 14.24 23.89 0.36
CA ILE A 146 12.90 23.76 -0.21
C ILE A 146 11.87 24.39 0.76
N TYR A 147 11.95 24.10 2.04
CA TYR A 147 11.07 24.71 3.04
C TYR A 147 11.20 26.22 3.04
N ASP A 148 12.43 26.75 3.04
CA ASP A 148 12.70 28.18 2.99
C ASP A 148 12.15 28.86 1.73
N PHE A 149 12.22 28.18 0.58
CA PHE A 149 11.67 28.69 -0.67
C PHE A 149 10.15 28.84 -0.62
N PHE A 150 9.46 27.91 0.05
CA PHE A 150 8.01 27.91 0.18
C PHE A 150 7.49 28.44 1.52
N LYS A 151 8.34 29.11 2.34
CA LYS A 151 8.00 29.54 3.71
C LYS A 151 6.76 30.44 3.83
N ASP A 152 6.39 31.14 2.75
CA ASP A 152 5.22 32.01 2.70
C ASP A 152 3.94 31.28 2.29
N GLU A 153 4.01 29.97 2.02
CA GLU A 153 2.87 29.12 1.68
C GLU A 153 2.44 28.29 2.88
N ASN A 154 1.15 27.93 2.93
CA ASN A 154 0.67 26.92 3.87
C ASN A 154 1.24 25.55 3.49
N TYR A 155 1.56 24.71 4.48
CA TYR A 155 1.99 23.34 4.26
C TYR A 155 0.81 22.39 4.43
N GLY A 156 0.51 21.60 3.38
CA GLY A 156 -0.49 20.54 3.42
C GLY A 156 0.18 19.17 3.46
N PHE A 157 -0.25 18.34 4.40
CA PHE A 157 0.11 16.93 4.47
C PHE A 157 -1.05 16.12 3.92
N GLU A 158 -0.83 15.49 2.77
CA GLU A 158 -1.81 14.74 2.01
C GLU A 158 -1.49 13.24 2.06
N PHE A 159 -2.50 12.38 1.96
CA PHE A 159 -2.31 10.94 2.10
C PHE A 159 -2.93 10.16 0.95
N ILE A 160 -2.15 9.23 0.41
CA ILE A 160 -2.59 8.22 -0.55
C ILE A 160 -2.39 6.87 0.14
N ASN A 161 -3.48 6.15 0.39
CA ASN A 161 -3.48 4.89 1.11
C ASN A 161 -3.53 3.71 0.12
N PHE A 162 -2.55 2.82 0.22
CA PHE A 162 -2.45 1.59 -0.55
C PHE A 162 -2.94 0.38 0.26
N ASN A 163 -3.38 0.60 1.51
CA ASN A 163 -3.97 -0.44 2.35
C ASN A 163 -5.46 -0.52 2.13
N TYR A 164 -6.03 -1.69 2.36
CA TYR A 164 -7.48 -1.87 2.42
C TYR A 164 -8.09 -1.42 3.76
N THR A 165 -7.27 -1.34 4.82
CA THR A 165 -7.68 -0.95 6.17
C THR A 165 -7.93 0.54 6.28
N LYS A 166 -8.80 0.93 7.23
CA LYS A 166 -9.09 2.34 7.59
C LYS A 166 -8.28 2.80 8.82
N THR A 167 -7.18 2.12 9.13
CA THR A 167 -6.34 2.43 10.31
C THR A 167 -5.75 3.84 10.28
N LEU A 168 -5.38 4.33 9.09
CA LEU A 168 -4.85 5.69 8.90
C LEU A 168 -5.93 6.73 9.19
N GLU A 169 -7.11 6.55 8.61
CA GLU A 169 -8.30 7.38 8.83
C GLU A 169 -8.65 7.44 10.31
N ASN A 170 -8.76 6.28 10.94
CA ASN A 170 -9.07 6.16 12.36
C ASN A 170 -8.04 6.88 13.24
N CYS A 171 -6.76 6.88 12.86
CA CYS A 171 -5.73 7.66 13.53
C CYS A 171 -5.93 9.17 13.32
N ILE A 172 -6.21 9.61 12.08
CA ILE A 172 -6.39 11.04 11.77
C ILE A 172 -7.66 11.60 12.45
N GLU A 173 -8.69 10.80 12.62
CA GLU A 173 -9.91 11.17 13.36
C GLU A 173 -9.65 11.46 14.85
N GLN A 174 -8.58 10.91 15.44
CA GLN A 174 -8.22 11.20 16.83
C GLN A 174 -7.57 12.58 17.02
N LEU A 175 -7.20 13.27 15.95
CA LEU A 175 -6.56 14.57 16.05
C LEU A 175 -7.59 15.64 16.47
N ASP A 176 -7.33 16.35 17.58
CA ASP A 176 -8.20 17.42 18.08
C ASP A 176 -8.26 18.60 17.12
N SER A 177 -7.20 18.81 16.37
CA SER A 177 -7.09 19.82 15.31
C SER A 177 -6.27 19.23 14.17
N LYS A 178 -6.70 19.49 12.94
CA LYS A 178 -5.93 19.15 11.74
C LYS A 178 -4.90 20.23 11.39
N ILE A 179 -4.87 21.30 12.15
CA ILE A 179 -3.80 22.29 12.14
C ILE A 179 -2.75 21.81 13.12
N LEU A 180 -1.55 21.51 12.63
CA LEU A 180 -0.43 21.10 13.46
C LEU A 180 0.14 22.34 14.17
N ASN A 181 0.03 22.37 15.49
CA ASN A 181 0.51 23.48 16.35
C ASN A 181 2.04 23.46 16.51
N SER A 182 2.76 23.34 15.43
CA SER A 182 4.20 23.43 15.52
C SER A 182 4.67 24.66 14.77
N HIS A 183 5.29 25.54 15.50
CA HIS A 183 6.12 26.58 14.91
C HIS A 183 7.32 25.90 14.24
N PHE A 184 7.14 25.47 12.98
CA PHE A 184 8.28 25.11 12.20
C PHE A 184 9.23 26.32 12.16
N TYR A 185 10.50 26.07 12.36
CA TYR A 185 11.54 27.13 12.34
C TYR A 185 11.53 27.92 11.01
N TYR A 186 10.77 27.47 10.02
CA TYR A 186 10.80 27.92 8.63
C TYR A 186 9.46 28.43 8.09
N SER A 187 8.34 28.30 8.82
CA SER A 187 7.03 28.77 8.36
C SER A 187 6.32 29.61 9.42
N GLU A 188 5.85 30.78 9.02
CA GLU A 188 4.94 31.63 9.82
C GLU A 188 3.47 31.31 9.54
N LYS A 189 3.20 30.28 8.68
CA LYS A 189 1.87 29.91 8.18
C LYS A 189 1.40 28.59 8.78
N ASP A 190 0.08 28.36 8.67
CA ASP A 190 -0.55 27.15 9.18
C ASP A 190 -0.11 25.91 8.41
N GLU A 191 0.10 24.83 9.14
CA GLU A 191 0.34 23.49 8.66
C GLU A 191 -0.92 22.67 8.90
N TYR A 192 -1.42 21.97 7.87
CA TYR A 192 -2.66 21.22 7.99
C TYR A 192 -2.51 19.79 7.48
N ILE A 193 -3.28 18.89 8.10
CA ILE A 193 -3.47 17.51 7.65
C ILE A 193 -4.76 17.46 6.85
N SER A 194 -4.69 16.89 5.65
CA SER A 194 -5.86 16.71 4.78
C SER A 194 -6.82 15.67 5.34
N ASP A 195 -8.11 15.92 5.21
CA ASP A 195 -9.18 14.97 5.52
C ASP A 195 -9.40 13.96 4.40
N ASN A 196 -8.98 14.31 3.18
CA ASN A 196 -9.14 13.44 2.03
C ASN A 196 -8.01 12.42 2.01
N ILE A 197 -8.35 11.16 2.20
CA ILE A 197 -7.46 10.03 2.05
C ILE A 197 -7.92 9.22 0.85
N TYR A 198 -7.02 9.00 -0.08
CA TYR A 198 -7.31 8.31 -1.33
C TYR A 198 -6.90 6.85 -1.24
N HIS A 199 -7.86 5.93 -1.23
CA HIS A 199 -7.60 4.49 -1.31
C HIS A 199 -7.45 4.04 -2.77
N ILE A 200 -6.22 3.70 -3.17
CA ILE A 200 -5.89 3.31 -4.55
C ILE A 200 -6.47 1.94 -4.92
N HIS A 201 -6.60 1.07 -3.95
CA HIS A 201 -7.09 -0.30 -4.13
C HIS A 201 -8.45 -0.53 -3.48
N GLY A 202 -9.19 0.56 -3.20
CA GLY A 202 -10.41 0.49 -2.38
C GLY A 202 -10.08 0.22 -0.91
N ASP A 203 -11.12 -0.03 -0.13
CA ASP A 203 -11.03 -0.37 1.29
C ASP A 203 -11.68 -1.74 1.58
N VAL A 204 -11.82 -2.08 2.86
CA VAL A 204 -12.44 -3.35 3.29
C VAL A 204 -13.88 -3.53 2.82
N GLU A 205 -14.60 -2.48 2.43
CA GLU A 205 -15.98 -2.53 1.92
C GLU A 205 -16.04 -2.68 0.40
N GLY A 206 -14.95 -2.29 -0.32
CA GLY A 206 -14.90 -2.31 -1.78
C GLY A 206 -13.47 -2.53 -2.28
N MET A 207 -12.91 -3.73 -2.04
CA MET A 207 -11.56 -4.09 -2.45
C MET A 207 -11.40 -4.21 -3.96
N ILE A 208 -10.32 -3.62 -4.49
CA ILE A 208 -9.85 -3.88 -5.84
C ILE A 208 -8.69 -4.88 -5.75
N LEU A 209 -9.06 -6.15 -5.66
CA LEU A 209 -8.13 -7.27 -5.54
C LEU A 209 -7.81 -7.84 -6.94
N GLY A 210 -6.54 -7.82 -7.33
CA GLY A 210 -6.17 -8.31 -8.65
C GLY A 210 -4.74 -7.99 -9.06
N VAL A 211 -4.47 -8.19 -10.34
CA VAL A 211 -3.17 -7.93 -10.98
C VAL A 211 -3.21 -6.67 -11.83
N ASN A 212 -2.05 -6.09 -12.13
CA ASN A 212 -2.00 -4.85 -12.92
C ASN A 212 -2.36 -5.08 -14.39
N ASP A 213 -1.83 -6.15 -14.97
CA ASP A 213 -2.01 -6.48 -16.37
C ASP A 213 -1.98 -8.00 -16.61
N THR A 214 -2.30 -8.40 -17.82
CA THR A 214 -2.38 -9.81 -18.24
C THR A 214 -1.05 -10.56 -18.20
N THR A 215 0.09 -9.88 -18.17
CA THR A 215 1.42 -10.53 -18.06
C THR A 215 1.65 -11.19 -16.69
N GLN A 216 0.84 -10.80 -15.70
CA GLN A 216 0.87 -11.36 -14.35
C GLN A 216 -0.09 -12.56 -14.18
N ILE A 217 -0.83 -12.93 -15.23
CA ILE A 217 -1.72 -14.09 -15.28
C ILE A 217 -0.99 -15.22 -16.01
N SER A 218 -0.85 -16.37 -15.36
CA SER A 218 -0.06 -17.47 -15.90
C SER A 218 -0.82 -18.31 -16.95
N ASN A 219 -2.13 -18.44 -16.82
CA ASN A 219 -2.98 -19.14 -17.78
C ASN A 219 -4.17 -18.27 -18.19
N MET A 220 -4.12 -17.72 -19.40
CA MET A 220 -5.21 -16.88 -19.95
C MET A 220 -6.37 -17.72 -20.50
N ASP A 221 -6.14 -19.00 -20.82
CA ASP A 221 -7.14 -19.86 -21.46
C ASP A 221 -8.32 -20.19 -20.53
N ILE A 222 -8.16 -20.00 -19.21
CA ILE A 222 -9.27 -20.13 -18.25
C ILE A 222 -10.43 -19.19 -18.58
N PHE A 223 -10.14 -18.04 -19.20
CA PHE A 223 -11.13 -17.04 -19.58
C PHE A 223 -11.78 -17.28 -20.95
N ASN A 224 -11.48 -18.41 -21.63
CA ASN A 224 -12.14 -18.85 -22.86
C ASN A 224 -13.51 -19.50 -22.55
N CYS A 225 -14.41 -18.76 -21.88
CA CYS A 225 -15.73 -19.24 -21.46
C CYS A 225 -16.80 -18.15 -21.63
N GLU A 226 -18.06 -18.53 -21.42
CA GLU A 226 -19.13 -17.54 -21.28
C GLU A 226 -18.82 -16.59 -20.12
N PHE A 227 -18.89 -15.27 -20.34
CA PHE A 227 -18.50 -14.21 -19.39
C PHE A 227 -17.00 -14.14 -19.03
N GLY A 228 -16.12 -14.82 -19.78
CA GLY A 228 -14.68 -14.84 -19.50
C GLY A 228 -14.04 -13.44 -19.52
N ASP A 229 -14.54 -12.53 -20.38
CA ASP A 229 -14.14 -11.13 -20.42
C ASP A 229 -14.52 -10.38 -19.12
N ILE A 230 -15.67 -10.69 -18.52
CA ILE A 230 -16.11 -10.12 -17.25
C ILE A 230 -15.19 -10.62 -16.12
N TYR A 231 -14.91 -11.92 -16.08
CA TYR A 231 -14.03 -12.51 -15.06
C TYR A 231 -12.61 -11.96 -15.17
N LEU A 232 -12.05 -11.87 -16.37
CA LEU A 232 -10.75 -11.28 -16.62
C LEU A 232 -10.70 -9.81 -16.17
N ASN A 233 -11.67 -9.01 -16.62
CA ASN A 233 -11.75 -7.60 -16.31
C ASN A 233 -11.91 -7.34 -14.80
N SER A 234 -12.66 -8.21 -14.09
CA SER A 234 -12.80 -8.13 -12.63
C SER A 234 -11.49 -8.44 -11.89
N PHE A 235 -10.54 -9.11 -12.53
CA PHE A 235 -9.23 -9.40 -11.95
C PHE A 235 -8.14 -8.41 -12.35
N LEU A 236 -8.39 -7.53 -13.32
CA LEU A 236 -7.46 -6.48 -13.74
C LEU A 236 -7.71 -5.17 -12.98
N LYS A 237 -6.76 -4.75 -12.14
CA LYS A 237 -6.86 -3.51 -11.35
C LYS A 237 -7.12 -2.28 -12.22
N GLU A 238 -6.47 -2.17 -13.37
CA GLU A 238 -6.65 -1.03 -14.27
C GLU A 238 -8.10 -0.90 -14.75
N TYR A 239 -8.76 -2.04 -15.03
CA TYR A 239 -10.15 -2.04 -15.47
C TYR A 239 -11.09 -1.65 -14.33
N ASN A 240 -10.87 -2.23 -13.14
CA ASN A 240 -11.68 -1.93 -11.96
C ASN A 240 -11.52 -0.46 -11.53
N ASN A 241 -10.30 0.08 -11.57
CA ASN A 241 -10.06 1.48 -11.28
C ASN A 241 -10.79 2.41 -12.27
N LYS A 242 -10.89 2.03 -13.55
CA LYS A 242 -11.66 2.81 -14.54
C LYS A 242 -13.16 2.76 -14.28
N LEU A 243 -13.69 1.64 -13.81
CA LEU A 243 -15.11 1.49 -13.52
C LEU A 243 -15.53 2.19 -12.22
N PHE A 244 -14.76 1.96 -11.16
CA PHE A 244 -15.13 2.35 -9.80
C PHE A 244 -14.31 3.51 -9.25
N GLY A 245 -13.09 3.73 -9.77
CA GLY A 245 -12.11 4.66 -9.22
C GLY A 245 -11.57 5.72 -10.20
N LYS A 246 -12.17 5.91 -11.38
CA LYS A 246 -11.62 6.80 -12.41
C LYS A 246 -11.36 8.22 -11.90
N GLN A 247 -12.26 8.73 -11.08
CA GLN A 247 -12.12 10.05 -10.48
C GLN A 247 -10.99 10.09 -9.44
N ILE A 248 -10.87 9.03 -8.62
CA ILE A 248 -9.81 8.91 -7.59
C ILE A 248 -8.44 8.90 -8.23
N GLU A 249 -8.24 8.19 -9.34
CA GLU A 249 -6.95 8.12 -10.01
C GLU A 249 -6.51 9.49 -10.57
N GLU A 250 -7.42 10.22 -11.22
CA GLU A 250 -7.15 11.55 -11.75
C GLU A 250 -6.83 12.55 -10.62
N GLU A 251 -7.55 12.48 -9.50
CA GLU A 251 -7.32 13.29 -8.31
C GLU A 251 -5.95 13.00 -7.68
N VAL A 252 -5.59 11.72 -7.57
CA VAL A 252 -4.28 11.29 -7.05
C VAL A 252 -3.14 11.74 -7.95
N ILE A 253 -3.28 11.62 -9.27
CA ILE A 253 -2.27 12.12 -10.21
C ILE A 253 -2.11 13.63 -10.06
N SER A 254 -3.21 14.38 -9.98
CA SER A 254 -3.18 15.83 -9.75
C SER A 254 -2.52 16.20 -8.41
N LEU A 255 -2.80 15.40 -7.37
CA LEU A 255 -2.19 15.56 -6.05
C LEU A 255 -0.68 15.33 -6.10
N LEU A 256 -0.23 14.25 -6.71
CA LEU A 256 1.20 13.97 -6.91
C LEU A 256 1.89 15.09 -7.67
N ASP A 257 1.29 15.58 -8.76
CA ASP A 257 1.86 16.66 -9.59
C ASP A 257 2.02 17.98 -8.84
N SER A 258 1.11 18.27 -7.93
CA SER A 258 1.16 19.47 -7.07
C SER A 258 2.11 19.33 -5.89
N SER A 259 2.61 18.13 -5.60
CA SER A 259 3.48 17.86 -4.44
C SER A 259 4.94 18.26 -4.72
N ARG A 260 5.61 18.77 -3.69
CA ARG A 260 7.05 19.08 -3.70
C ARG A 260 7.89 18.00 -3.05
N ILE A 261 7.32 17.37 -2.04
CA ILE A 261 7.93 16.24 -1.35
C ILE A 261 6.94 15.09 -1.36
N ILE A 262 7.39 13.91 -1.75
CA ILE A 262 6.63 12.68 -1.60
C ILE A 262 7.35 11.77 -0.61
N TYR A 263 6.61 11.24 0.35
CA TYR A 263 7.13 10.36 1.39
C TYR A 263 6.50 8.97 1.28
N ILE A 264 7.29 7.96 0.98
CA ILE A 264 6.84 6.55 0.91
C ILE A 264 7.06 5.89 2.26
N TYR A 265 5.99 5.42 2.88
CA TYR A 265 6.03 4.72 4.16
C TYR A 265 5.34 3.35 4.09
N GLY A 266 6.06 2.33 4.50
CA GLY A 266 5.49 1.00 4.65
C GLY A 266 5.17 0.25 3.35
N MET A 267 5.65 0.72 2.21
CA MET A 267 5.47 0.07 0.92
C MET A 267 6.74 -0.70 0.51
N SER A 268 6.53 -1.81 -0.18
CA SER A 268 7.59 -2.51 -0.90
C SER A 268 7.58 -2.07 -2.37
N ILE A 269 8.73 -1.67 -2.90
CA ILE A 269 8.84 -1.34 -4.32
C ILE A 269 8.85 -2.65 -5.10
N GLY A 270 7.68 -3.03 -5.60
CA GLY A 270 7.43 -4.30 -6.28
C GLY A 270 6.55 -4.16 -7.52
N GLY A 271 6.34 -5.27 -8.24
CA GLY A 271 5.59 -5.29 -9.50
C GLY A 271 4.09 -5.04 -9.35
N THR A 272 3.50 -5.21 -8.16
CA THR A 272 2.06 -5.00 -7.91
C THR A 272 1.63 -3.54 -8.01
N ASP A 273 2.57 -2.61 -7.84
CA ASP A 273 2.31 -1.17 -7.90
C ASP A 273 3.19 -0.48 -8.94
N LYS A 274 3.64 -1.24 -9.96
CA LYS A 274 4.57 -0.80 -11.00
C LYS A 274 4.19 0.55 -11.60
N ARG A 275 2.92 0.74 -11.95
CA ARG A 275 2.40 1.98 -12.54
C ARG A 275 2.67 3.22 -11.67
N TRP A 276 2.56 3.07 -10.36
CA TRP A 276 2.83 4.16 -9.41
C TRP A 276 4.32 4.47 -9.33
N TRP A 277 5.18 3.45 -9.42
CA TRP A 277 6.63 3.67 -9.48
C TRP A 277 7.06 4.39 -10.76
N GLU A 278 6.49 4.02 -11.90
CA GLU A 278 6.70 4.71 -13.18
C GLU A 278 6.27 6.19 -13.05
N ARG A 279 5.09 6.46 -12.50
CA ARG A 279 4.58 7.81 -12.28
C ARG A 279 5.46 8.64 -11.34
N LEU A 280 5.96 8.04 -10.25
CA LEU A 280 6.88 8.72 -9.33
C LEU A 280 8.23 9.06 -10.00
N CYS A 281 8.73 8.19 -10.86
CA CYS A 281 9.92 8.45 -11.65
C CYS A 281 9.72 9.66 -12.59
N GLU A 282 8.60 9.70 -13.31
CA GLU A 282 8.22 10.83 -14.15
C GLU A 282 8.09 12.11 -13.33
N TRP A 283 7.32 12.05 -12.22
CA TRP A 283 7.14 13.17 -11.31
C TRP A 283 8.48 13.73 -10.82
N LEU A 284 9.40 12.88 -10.40
CA LEU A 284 10.70 13.30 -9.89
C LEU A 284 11.55 13.98 -10.97
N ASN A 285 11.37 13.60 -12.25
CA ASN A 285 12.14 14.13 -13.38
C ASN A 285 11.69 15.51 -13.87
N ILE A 286 10.44 15.92 -13.58
CA ILE A 286 9.87 17.17 -14.09
C ILE A 286 10.50 18.41 -13.45
N ASP A 287 10.86 18.37 -12.16
CA ASP A 287 11.25 19.55 -11.40
C ASP A 287 12.37 19.22 -10.42
N ASP A 288 13.45 19.98 -10.44
CA ASP A 288 14.64 19.78 -9.60
C ASP A 288 14.42 20.13 -8.12
N MET A 289 13.37 20.86 -7.79
CA MET A 289 12.93 21.12 -6.42
C MET A 289 12.15 19.94 -5.79
N ARG A 290 11.81 18.90 -6.56
CA ARG A 290 11.10 17.73 -6.05
C ARG A 290 12.02 16.77 -5.30
N ARG A 291 11.54 16.22 -4.19
CA ARG A 291 12.27 15.21 -3.38
C ARG A 291 11.38 14.03 -3.05
N LEU A 292 11.96 12.85 -3.18
CA LEU A 292 11.33 11.61 -2.77
C LEU A 292 12.03 11.07 -1.53
N ILE A 293 11.27 10.84 -0.48
CA ILE A 293 11.75 10.27 0.78
C ILE A 293 11.16 8.86 0.91
N ILE A 294 12.00 7.88 1.22
CA ILE A 294 11.57 6.49 1.40
C ILE A 294 11.97 6.04 2.80
N TYR A 295 10.98 5.68 3.60
CA TYR A 295 11.23 5.02 4.88
C TYR A 295 11.60 3.57 4.66
N GLN A 296 12.74 3.17 5.14
CA GLN A 296 13.21 1.80 5.12
C GLN A 296 13.40 1.29 6.55
N ARG A 297 12.56 0.33 6.96
CA ARG A 297 12.74 -0.33 8.27
C ARG A 297 14.10 -1.01 8.31
N GLN A 298 14.90 -0.65 9.31
CA GLN A 298 16.29 -1.13 9.43
C GLN A 298 16.31 -2.62 9.75
N LYS A 299 16.80 -3.45 8.82
CA LYS A 299 16.99 -4.89 9.04
C LYS A 299 18.20 -5.22 9.94
N TYR A 300 19.17 -4.30 10.02
CA TYR A 300 20.46 -4.50 10.70
C TYR A 300 20.68 -3.44 11.78
N LYS A 301 19.92 -3.52 12.89
CA LYS A 301 20.01 -2.56 14.01
C LYS A 301 21.42 -2.46 14.65
N ASN A 302 22.31 -3.43 14.45
CA ASN A 302 23.58 -3.55 15.17
C ASN A 302 24.82 -3.55 14.27
N SER A 303 24.72 -3.18 12.99
CA SER A 303 25.92 -3.06 12.15
C SER A 303 26.60 -1.71 12.39
N SER A 304 27.75 -1.75 13.05
CA SER A 304 28.64 -0.58 13.21
C SER A 304 29.31 -0.15 11.90
N ILE A 305 29.12 -0.92 10.82
CA ILE A 305 29.78 -0.68 9.53
C ILE A 305 28.78 -0.02 8.55
N PRO A 306 28.98 1.26 8.16
CA PRO A 306 28.06 2.01 7.30
C PRO A 306 27.87 1.44 5.89
N ILE A 307 28.76 0.55 5.44
CA ILE A 307 28.75 0.02 4.07
C ILE A 307 27.48 -0.73 3.74
N TYR A 308 26.95 -1.55 4.65
CA TYR A 308 25.71 -2.30 4.42
C TYR A 308 24.49 -1.39 4.30
N LYS A 309 24.46 -0.31 5.09
CA LYS A 309 23.42 0.71 5.00
C LYS A 309 23.46 1.36 3.61
N ARG A 310 24.60 1.88 3.17
CA ARG A 310 24.78 2.53 1.87
C ARG A 310 24.44 1.60 0.69
N VAL A 311 24.85 0.33 0.77
CA VAL A 311 24.51 -0.67 -0.26
C VAL A 311 23.00 -0.91 -0.31
N SER A 312 22.33 -1.00 0.85
CA SER A 312 20.88 -1.17 0.93
C SER A 312 20.14 0.03 0.36
N GLU A 313 20.53 1.24 0.73
CA GLU A 313 19.97 2.48 0.23
C GLU A 313 20.09 2.59 -1.30
N ARG A 314 21.29 2.31 -1.83
CA ARG A 314 21.51 2.33 -3.26
C ARG A 314 20.70 1.28 -4.02
N LYS A 315 20.50 0.09 -3.44
CA LYS A 315 19.63 -0.94 -4.04
C LYS A 315 18.18 -0.46 -4.15
N VAL A 316 17.67 0.22 -3.12
CA VAL A 316 16.30 0.78 -3.14
C VAL A 316 16.16 1.87 -4.18
N LYS A 317 17.11 2.81 -4.25
CA LYS A 317 17.14 3.86 -5.26
C LYS A 317 17.19 3.30 -6.68
N ASN A 318 18.09 2.35 -6.92
CA ASN A 318 18.25 1.70 -8.23
C ASN A 318 17.01 0.90 -8.63
N LEU A 319 16.36 0.22 -7.67
CA LEU A 319 15.13 -0.52 -7.92
C LEU A 319 14.01 0.43 -8.35
N LEU A 320 13.82 1.55 -7.63
CA LEU A 320 12.81 2.54 -8.01
C LEU A 320 13.13 3.14 -9.39
N LEU A 321 14.34 3.60 -9.61
CA LEU A 321 14.74 4.21 -10.89
C LEU A 321 14.76 3.21 -12.06
N SER A 322 14.67 1.90 -11.81
CA SER A 322 14.51 0.89 -12.87
C SER A 322 13.12 0.90 -13.52
N TYR A 323 12.13 1.52 -12.87
CA TYR A 323 10.80 1.71 -13.44
C TYR A 323 10.72 2.91 -14.40
N GLY A 324 11.68 3.83 -14.35
CA GLY A 324 11.77 4.95 -15.30
C GLY A 324 12.69 4.63 -16.48
N ASN A 325 12.42 5.28 -17.61
CA ASN A 325 13.27 5.16 -18.80
C ASN A 325 14.28 6.31 -18.82
N PHE A 326 15.39 6.15 -18.08
CA PHE A 326 16.43 7.18 -17.91
C PHE A 326 17.77 6.69 -18.42
N ASN A 327 18.56 7.60 -19.01
CA ASN A 327 19.96 7.35 -19.29
C ASN A 327 20.82 7.43 -17.99
N GLU A 328 22.11 7.12 -18.07
CA GLU A 328 22.99 7.08 -16.89
C GLU A 328 23.17 8.45 -16.22
N GLU A 329 23.19 9.53 -16.97
CA GLU A 329 23.35 10.89 -16.43
C GLU A 329 22.08 11.33 -15.69
N GLU A 330 20.93 11.11 -16.29
CA GLU A 330 19.62 11.37 -15.68
C GLU A 330 19.45 10.56 -14.39
N ARG A 331 19.77 9.27 -14.42
CA ARG A 331 19.70 8.40 -13.23
C ARG A 331 20.54 8.94 -12.08
N LYS A 332 21.74 9.42 -12.36
CA LYS A 332 22.63 9.98 -11.35
C LYS A 332 22.07 11.25 -10.71
N LEU A 333 21.48 12.15 -11.53
CA LEU A 333 20.84 13.35 -11.04
C LEU A 333 19.59 13.05 -10.20
N LEU A 334 18.81 12.03 -10.60
CA LEU A 334 17.61 11.61 -9.88
C LEU A 334 17.96 10.88 -8.58
N GLU A 335 19.03 10.07 -8.55
CA GLU A 335 19.50 9.36 -7.35
C GLU A 335 19.79 10.33 -6.20
N ASP A 336 20.32 11.53 -6.48
CA ASP A 336 20.63 12.56 -5.49
C ASP A 336 19.37 13.26 -4.93
N ARG A 337 18.21 13.05 -5.55
CA ARG A 337 16.91 13.59 -5.11
C ARG A 337 16.02 12.58 -4.41
N ILE A 338 16.50 11.33 -4.27
CA ILE A 338 15.84 10.26 -3.52
C ILE A 338 16.57 10.09 -2.20
N TYR A 339 15.88 10.26 -1.10
CA TYR A 339 16.42 10.17 0.25
C TYR A 339 15.88 8.93 0.96
N ILE A 340 16.76 8.18 1.63
CA ILE A 340 16.37 6.99 2.38
C ILE A 340 16.51 7.31 3.88
N THR A 341 15.44 7.12 4.62
CA THR A 341 15.42 7.29 6.06
C THR A 341 15.14 5.98 6.80
N ASN A 342 15.77 5.81 7.96
CA ASN A 342 15.42 4.77 8.94
C ASN A 342 14.74 5.38 10.18
N ASP A 343 14.53 6.69 10.20
CA ASP A 343 13.80 7.36 11.27
C ASP A 343 12.31 7.14 11.09
N ASN A 344 11.71 6.40 12.02
CA ASN A 344 10.30 6.07 11.98
C ASN A 344 9.48 7.27 12.48
N ILE A 345 8.82 7.98 11.56
CA ILE A 345 7.96 9.11 11.90
C ILE A 345 6.75 8.69 12.73
N PHE A 346 6.28 7.43 12.58
CA PHE A 346 5.16 6.86 13.32
C PHE A 346 5.60 5.98 14.51
N LYS A 347 6.78 6.23 15.09
CA LYS A 347 7.32 5.41 16.19
C LYS A 347 6.53 5.47 17.49
N ASP A 348 5.80 6.57 17.73
CA ASP A 348 5.04 6.72 18.97
C ASP A 348 3.77 5.85 18.99
N ILE A 349 3.35 5.34 17.82
CA ILE A 349 2.25 4.37 17.65
C ILE A 349 2.76 2.98 17.24
N GLU A 350 4.03 2.66 17.47
CA GLU A 350 4.56 1.33 17.18
C GLU A 350 4.01 0.30 18.20
N ASN A 351 3.35 -0.75 17.68
CA ASN A 351 2.76 -1.84 18.47
C ASN A 351 1.69 -1.40 19.50
N ILE A 352 0.77 -0.53 19.09
CA ILE A 352 -0.38 -0.14 19.92
C ILE A 352 -1.56 -1.14 19.82
N ALA A 353 -1.52 -2.08 18.88
CA ALA A 353 -2.52 -3.14 18.77
C ALA A 353 -2.35 -4.16 19.92
N GLU A 354 -3.46 -4.53 20.54
CA GLU A 354 -3.53 -5.51 21.62
C GLU A 354 -4.24 -6.78 21.14
N PHE A 355 -3.61 -7.93 21.32
CA PHE A 355 -4.19 -9.25 21.04
C PHE A 355 -4.38 -9.97 22.38
N GLU A 356 -5.59 -10.46 22.63
CA GLU A 356 -5.90 -11.31 23.76
C GLU A 356 -5.16 -12.65 23.73
#